data_f9db93d5e25a072d54a2145deb2a4a19
#
_entry.id   f9db93d5e25a072d54a2145deb2a4a19
#
_cell.length_a   1.000
_cell.length_b   1.000
_cell.length_c   1.000
_cell.angle_alpha   90.00
_cell.angle_beta   90.00
_cell.angle_gamma   90.00
#
_symmetry.space_group_name_H-M   'P 1'
#
loop_
_entity.id
_entity.type
_entity.pdbx_description
1 polymer ?
#
loop_
_entity_poly.entity_id
_entity_poly.type
_entity_poly.pdbx_seq_one_letter_code
_entity_poly.pdbx_strand_id
1 'polypeptide(L)'
;VEEYTEVIKFSSGMSSLNDEQTNQVKDEVWRSYVNNKLIEKEAKKLGITVSKAEIQSIINEGVNPLLQQTPFRNPQTGAFDKDMLKFLADYSKMDKTKMPSQYVEYYEGMHKLWSFVEKTLIQSRLAEKYQALVTKALFSNPVEAQDAFDARVNQSDVLLAAVPYSSIVDSTITVKESELKDLYNKKKEQFKQYVETRNIKYIDVQVTASAEDRAAIQQEVTD
;
A
#
# COMPACT_ATOMS: atom_id res chain seq x y z
N VAL A 1 -12.61 6.69 2.40
CA VAL A 1 -12.15 7.06 3.76
C VAL A 1 -13.26 6.84 4.75
N GLU A 2 -14.43 7.46 4.58
CA GLU A 2 -15.57 7.33 5.50
C GLU A 2 -15.96 5.86 5.77
N GLU A 3 -16.18 5.07 4.71
CA GLU A 3 -16.51 3.63 4.84
C GLU A 3 -15.47 2.86 5.67
N TYR A 4 -14.18 3.10 5.44
CA TYR A 4 -13.10 2.46 6.17
C TYR A 4 -13.03 2.93 7.63
N THR A 5 -13.25 4.22 7.86
CA THR A 5 -13.33 4.79 9.22
C THR A 5 -14.47 4.16 10.03
N GLU A 6 -15.65 4.01 9.42
CA GLU A 6 -16.80 3.37 10.08
C GLU A 6 -16.53 1.89 10.41
N VAL A 7 -15.87 1.17 9.50
CA VAL A 7 -15.45 -0.22 9.73
C VAL A 7 -14.46 -0.33 10.88
N ILE A 8 -13.48 0.57 10.97
CA ILE A 8 -12.51 0.59 12.08
C ILE A 8 -13.22 0.89 13.40
N LYS A 9 -14.06 1.91 13.45
CA LYS A 9 -14.83 2.24 14.65
C LYS A 9 -15.66 1.05 15.13
N PHE A 10 -16.38 0.44 14.22
CA PHE A 10 -17.22 -0.72 14.54
C PHE A 10 -16.40 -1.91 15.05
N SER A 11 -15.30 -2.25 14.37
CA SER A 11 -14.48 -3.42 14.72
C SER A 11 -13.66 -3.22 16.00
N SER A 12 -13.28 -1.98 16.32
CA SER A 12 -12.52 -1.64 17.53
C SER A 12 -13.40 -1.21 18.72
N GLY A 13 -14.71 -1.05 18.52
CA GLY A 13 -15.63 -0.55 19.54
C GLY A 13 -15.41 0.93 19.89
N MET A 14 -14.75 1.70 19.03
CA MET A 14 -14.47 3.11 19.24
C MET A 14 -15.59 3.99 18.71
N SER A 15 -15.97 5.01 19.47
CA SER A 15 -16.95 6.00 19.01
C SER A 15 -16.35 7.06 18.08
N SER A 16 -15.05 7.38 18.25
CA SER A 16 -14.34 8.37 17.44
C SER A 16 -12.87 8.00 17.28
N LEU A 17 -12.24 8.49 16.20
CA LEU A 17 -10.80 8.47 16.01
C LEU A 17 -10.23 9.85 16.32
N ASN A 18 -9.03 9.90 16.88
CA ASN A 18 -8.29 11.16 17.02
C ASN A 18 -7.69 11.61 15.68
N ASP A 19 -7.12 12.83 15.63
CA ASP A 19 -6.58 13.41 14.41
C ASP A 19 -5.43 12.58 13.79
N GLU A 20 -4.57 12.03 14.64
CA GLU A 20 -3.44 11.20 14.21
C GLU A 20 -3.95 9.90 13.56
N GLN A 21 -4.86 9.20 14.24
CA GLN A 21 -5.50 7.98 13.70
C GLN A 21 -6.26 8.27 12.41
N THR A 22 -6.96 9.41 12.34
CA THR A 22 -7.67 9.83 11.13
C THR A 22 -6.70 10.07 9.96
N ASN A 23 -5.54 10.68 10.20
CA ASN A 23 -4.55 10.90 9.17
C ASN A 23 -3.89 9.58 8.72
N GLN A 24 -3.57 8.68 9.65
CA GLN A 24 -3.07 7.34 9.33
C GLN A 24 -4.06 6.57 8.44
N VAL A 25 -5.35 6.60 8.78
CA VAL A 25 -6.42 5.99 7.98
C VAL A 25 -6.48 6.59 6.57
N LYS A 26 -6.39 7.92 6.43
CA LYS A 26 -6.38 8.57 5.11
C LYS A 26 -5.21 8.12 4.26
N ASP A 27 -4.01 8.04 4.85
CA ASP A 27 -2.79 7.63 4.15
C ASP A 27 -2.86 6.16 3.73
N GLU A 28 -3.35 5.28 4.60
CA GLU A 28 -3.51 3.86 4.30
C GLU A 28 -4.54 3.65 3.18
N VAL A 29 -5.70 4.28 3.28
CA VAL A 29 -6.74 4.21 2.24
C VAL A 29 -6.24 4.76 0.92
N TRP A 30 -5.48 5.86 0.93
CA TRP A 30 -4.89 6.43 -0.29
C TRP A 30 -3.91 5.47 -0.95
N ARG A 31 -2.97 4.90 -0.18
CA ARG A 31 -2.00 3.91 -0.69
C ARG A 31 -2.70 2.68 -1.26
N SER A 32 -3.65 2.13 -0.51
CA SER A 32 -4.44 0.98 -0.96
C SER A 32 -5.22 1.28 -2.22
N TYR A 33 -5.88 2.44 -2.28
CA TYR A 33 -6.64 2.87 -3.46
C TYR A 33 -5.77 2.99 -4.71
N VAL A 34 -4.62 3.67 -4.60
CA VAL A 34 -3.67 3.83 -5.71
C VAL A 34 -3.16 2.47 -6.19
N ASN A 35 -2.73 1.61 -5.26
CA ASN A 35 -2.24 0.27 -5.59
C ASN A 35 -3.32 -0.57 -6.28
N ASN A 36 -4.53 -0.59 -5.74
CA ASN A 36 -5.65 -1.32 -6.33
C ASN A 36 -6.01 -0.81 -7.72
N LYS A 37 -5.97 0.50 -7.94
CA LYS A 37 -6.23 1.10 -9.27
C LYS A 37 -5.14 0.78 -10.29
N LEU A 38 -3.89 0.70 -9.87
CA LEU A 38 -2.80 0.28 -10.75
C LEU A 38 -2.96 -1.19 -11.16
N ILE A 39 -3.22 -2.07 -10.20
CA ILE A 39 -3.46 -3.49 -10.46
C ILE A 39 -4.70 -3.69 -11.35
N GLU A 40 -5.80 -3.02 -11.05
CA GLU A 40 -7.04 -3.07 -11.83
C GLU A 40 -6.79 -2.68 -13.30
N LYS A 41 -6.03 -1.60 -13.51
CA LYS A 41 -5.67 -1.11 -14.84
C LYS A 41 -4.86 -2.13 -15.64
N GLU A 42 -3.84 -2.73 -15.00
CA GLU A 42 -2.99 -3.71 -15.68
C GLU A 42 -3.72 -5.05 -15.86
N ALA A 43 -4.45 -5.52 -14.86
CA ALA A 43 -5.29 -6.71 -14.95
C ALA A 43 -6.32 -6.61 -16.09
N LYS A 44 -6.96 -5.44 -16.24
CA LYS A 44 -7.91 -5.18 -17.33
C LYS A 44 -7.27 -5.29 -18.71
N LYS A 45 -6.05 -4.79 -18.90
CA LYS A 45 -5.30 -4.92 -20.17
C LYS A 45 -5.03 -6.37 -20.52
N LEU A 46 -4.82 -7.21 -19.50
CA LEU A 46 -4.53 -8.64 -19.65
C LEU A 46 -5.79 -9.51 -19.69
N GLY A 47 -6.99 -8.91 -19.59
CA GLY A 47 -8.24 -9.65 -19.53
C GLY A 47 -8.47 -10.44 -18.24
N ILE A 48 -7.72 -10.12 -17.18
CA ILE A 48 -7.85 -10.79 -15.88
C ILE A 48 -9.08 -10.22 -15.17
N THR A 49 -10.00 -11.09 -14.80
CA THR A 49 -11.23 -10.74 -14.06
C THR A 49 -11.45 -11.69 -12.90
N VAL A 50 -12.27 -11.26 -11.95
CA VAL A 50 -12.75 -12.08 -10.83
C VAL A 50 -14.25 -12.26 -10.98
N SER A 51 -14.71 -13.51 -11.10
CA SER A 51 -16.13 -13.81 -11.27
C SER A 51 -16.85 -13.90 -9.92
N LYS A 52 -18.17 -13.68 -9.92
CA LYS A 52 -19.00 -13.89 -8.73
C LYS A 52 -18.93 -15.33 -8.21
N ALA A 53 -18.88 -16.31 -9.12
CA ALA A 53 -18.78 -17.73 -8.75
C ALA A 53 -17.45 -18.04 -8.03
N GLU A 54 -16.35 -17.42 -8.46
CA GLU A 54 -15.05 -17.54 -7.81
C GLU A 54 -15.06 -16.99 -6.38
N ILE A 55 -15.65 -15.81 -6.18
CA ILE A 55 -15.80 -15.23 -4.83
C ILE A 55 -16.71 -16.10 -3.96
N GLN A 56 -17.80 -16.58 -4.51
CA GLN A 56 -18.71 -17.47 -3.78
C GLN A 56 -18.02 -18.79 -3.37
N SER A 57 -17.13 -19.34 -4.20
CA SER A 57 -16.33 -20.51 -3.85
C SER A 57 -15.41 -20.23 -2.65
N ILE A 58 -14.68 -19.10 -2.67
CA ILE A 58 -13.80 -18.67 -1.57
C ILE A 58 -14.58 -18.49 -0.27
N ILE A 59 -15.76 -17.87 -0.34
CA ILE A 59 -16.65 -17.72 0.82
C ILE A 59 -17.13 -19.08 1.32
N ASN A 60 -17.51 -19.98 0.42
CA ASN A 60 -17.97 -21.32 0.77
C ASN A 60 -16.89 -22.20 1.39
N GLU A 61 -15.65 -22.06 0.95
CA GLU A 61 -14.50 -22.74 1.56
C GLU A 61 -14.23 -22.19 2.97
N GLY A 62 -14.34 -20.86 3.16
CA GLY A 62 -14.21 -20.21 4.45
C GLY A 62 -12.80 -20.21 5.05
N VAL A 63 -11.79 -20.66 4.29
CA VAL A 63 -10.39 -20.81 4.77
C VAL A 63 -9.51 -19.61 4.41
N ASN A 64 -10.02 -18.67 3.62
CA ASN A 64 -9.26 -17.51 3.21
C ASN A 64 -8.83 -16.67 4.44
N PRO A 65 -7.54 -16.25 4.55
CA PRO A 65 -7.04 -15.51 5.71
C PRO A 65 -7.83 -14.23 6.03
N LEU A 66 -8.30 -13.53 4.99
CA LEU A 66 -9.13 -12.34 5.19
C LEU A 66 -10.45 -12.67 5.90
N LEU A 67 -11.11 -13.76 5.51
CA LEU A 67 -12.34 -14.22 6.15
C LEU A 67 -12.09 -14.67 7.59
N GLN A 68 -10.94 -15.31 7.83
CA GLN A 68 -10.55 -15.77 9.16
C GLN A 68 -10.23 -14.64 10.15
N GLN A 69 -9.97 -13.44 9.67
CA GLN A 69 -9.73 -12.26 10.51
C GLN A 69 -11.00 -11.47 10.83
N THR A 70 -12.14 -11.88 10.27
CA THR A 70 -13.42 -11.21 10.51
C THR A 70 -14.12 -11.73 11.77
N PRO A 71 -15.06 -10.97 12.37
CA PRO A 71 -15.87 -11.45 13.48
C PRO A 71 -16.94 -12.47 13.06
N PHE A 72 -17.05 -12.78 11.75
CA PHE A 72 -18.01 -13.77 11.21
C PHE A 72 -17.54 -15.19 11.50
N ARG A 73 -17.50 -15.54 12.78
CA ARG A 73 -17.07 -16.86 13.25
C ARG A 73 -18.14 -17.51 14.10
N ASN A 74 -18.32 -18.79 13.90
CA ASN A 74 -19.15 -19.58 14.80
C ASN A 74 -18.46 -19.68 16.17
N PRO A 75 -19.10 -19.24 17.27
CA PRO A 75 -18.49 -19.21 18.60
C PRO A 75 -18.08 -20.57 19.12
N GLN A 76 -18.71 -21.65 18.65
CA GLN A 76 -18.47 -23.01 19.11
C GLN A 76 -17.34 -23.70 18.35
N THR A 77 -17.23 -23.45 17.04
CA THR A 77 -16.28 -24.16 16.17
C THR A 77 -15.08 -23.29 15.77
N GLY A 78 -15.18 -21.96 15.93
CA GLY A 78 -14.20 -20.99 15.44
C GLY A 78 -14.14 -20.88 13.91
N ALA A 79 -14.92 -21.68 13.19
CA ALA A 79 -14.98 -21.65 11.74
C ALA A 79 -15.74 -20.42 11.23
N PHE A 80 -15.49 -20.05 9.98
CA PHE A 80 -16.21 -18.95 9.30
C PHE A 80 -17.72 -19.29 9.22
N ASP A 81 -18.55 -18.36 9.68
CA ASP A 81 -20.01 -18.53 9.83
C ASP A 81 -20.75 -18.04 8.59
N LYS A 82 -21.10 -18.97 7.72
CA LYS A 82 -21.88 -18.69 6.49
C LYS A 82 -23.34 -18.38 6.78
N ASP A 83 -23.88 -18.87 7.87
CA ASP A 83 -25.30 -18.65 8.21
C ASP A 83 -25.52 -17.23 8.71
N MET A 84 -24.52 -16.64 9.37
CA MET A 84 -24.51 -15.21 9.66
C MET A 84 -24.60 -14.36 8.38
N LEU A 85 -23.89 -14.74 7.31
CA LEU A 85 -23.98 -14.00 6.03
C LEU A 85 -25.35 -14.11 5.38
N LYS A 86 -25.99 -15.28 5.43
CA LYS A 86 -27.37 -15.45 4.95
C LYS A 86 -28.31 -14.58 5.76
N PHE A 87 -28.15 -14.60 7.09
CA PHE A 87 -28.94 -13.74 7.98
C PHE A 87 -28.77 -12.26 7.63
N LEU A 88 -27.56 -11.77 7.40
CA LEU A 88 -27.32 -10.37 7.00
C LEU A 88 -27.96 -10.02 5.66
N ALA A 89 -27.97 -10.95 4.70
CA ALA A 89 -28.65 -10.78 3.42
C ALA A 89 -30.15 -10.64 3.59
N ASP A 90 -30.76 -11.44 4.46
CA ASP A 90 -32.20 -11.38 4.76
C ASP A 90 -32.54 -10.18 5.66
N TYR A 91 -31.65 -9.81 6.60
CA TYR A 91 -31.78 -8.64 7.47
C TYR A 91 -32.00 -7.35 6.67
N SER A 92 -31.32 -7.21 5.53
CA SER A 92 -31.50 -6.04 4.66
C SER A 92 -32.94 -5.84 4.16
N LYS A 93 -33.78 -6.91 4.19
CA LYS A 93 -35.16 -6.94 3.74
C LYS A 93 -36.18 -6.89 4.89
N MET A 94 -35.68 -6.97 6.15
CA MET A 94 -36.56 -7.01 7.34
C MET A 94 -37.07 -5.61 7.72
N ASP A 95 -38.28 -5.59 8.35
CA ASP A 95 -38.83 -4.37 8.92
C ASP A 95 -38.12 -4.02 10.23
N LYS A 96 -37.17 -3.08 10.12
CA LYS A 96 -36.31 -2.64 11.23
C LYS A 96 -37.07 -1.90 12.34
N THR A 97 -38.29 -1.41 12.06
CA THR A 97 -39.08 -0.66 13.05
C THR A 97 -39.55 -1.52 14.23
N LYS A 98 -39.55 -2.84 14.03
CA LYS A 98 -39.95 -3.83 15.04
C LYS A 98 -38.81 -4.36 15.89
N MET A 99 -37.56 -3.90 15.63
CA MET A 99 -36.37 -4.36 16.33
C MET A 99 -35.90 -3.31 17.34
N PRO A 100 -35.35 -3.71 18.50
CA PRO A 100 -34.71 -2.78 19.42
C PRO A 100 -33.53 -2.08 18.71
N SER A 101 -33.37 -0.78 18.97
CA SER A 101 -32.38 0.08 18.29
C SER A 101 -30.94 -0.44 18.35
N GLN A 102 -30.55 -1.03 19.47
CA GLN A 102 -29.21 -1.62 19.66
C GLN A 102 -28.91 -2.78 18.70
N TYR A 103 -29.93 -3.59 18.35
CA TYR A 103 -29.76 -4.67 17.37
C TYR A 103 -29.72 -4.12 15.95
N VAL A 104 -30.51 -3.08 15.68
CA VAL A 104 -30.47 -2.41 14.37
C VAL A 104 -29.06 -1.86 14.12
N GLU A 105 -28.51 -1.11 15.08
CA GLU A 105 -27.17 -0.53 14.95
C GLU A 105 -26.09 -1.60 14.79
N TYR A 106 -26.13 -2.67 15.59
CA TYR A 106 -25.19 -3.78 15.49
C TYR A 106 -25.22 -4.47 14.13
N TYR A 107 -26.42 -4.85 13.64
CA TYR A 107 -26.53 -5.55 12.35
C TYR A 107 -26.25 -4.64 11.15
N GLU A 108 -26.51 -3.35 11.25
CA GLU A 108 -26.07 -2.38 10.22
C GLU A 108 -24.55 -2.26 10.19
N GLY A 109 -23.88 -2.22 11.34
CA GLY A 109 -22.43 -2.27 11.44
C GLY A 109 -21.85 -3.55 10.83
N MET A 110 -22.41 -4.70 11.16
CA MET A 110 -22.03 -6.00 10.58
C MET A 110 -22.23 -6.04 9.06
N HIS A 111 -23.32 -5.48 8.54
CA HIS A 111 -23.58 -5.42 7.10
C HIS A 111 -22.56 -4.51 6.38
N LYS A 112 -22.23 -3.34 6.96
CA LYS A 112 -21.20 -2.44 6.43
C LYS A 112 -19.83 -3.15 6.43
N LEU A 113 -19.47 -3.80 7.53
CA LEU A 113 -18.23 -4.58 7.62
C LEU A 113 -18.18 -5.68 6.57
N TRP A 114 -19.28 -6.44 6.38
CA TRP A 114 -19.30 -7.47 5.35
C TRP A 114 -19.14 -6.90 3.93
N SER A 115 -19.83 -5.81 3.62
CA SER A 115 -19.70 -5.14 2.32
C SER A 115 -18.25 -4.71 2.04
N PHE A 116 -17.57 -4.22 3.07
CA PHE A 116 -16.16 -3.86 2.98
C PHE A 116 -15.26 -5.10 2.76
N VAL A 117 -15.48 -6.17 3.52
CA VAL A 117 -14.74 -7.44 3.39
C VAL A 117 -14.92 -8.03 2.00
N GLU A 118 -16.14 -8.06 1.47
CA GLU A 118 -16.41 -8.57 0.12
C GLU A 118 -15.68 -7.78 -0.97
N LYS A 119 -15.70 -6.45 -0.89
CA LYS A 119 -14.93 -5.58 -1.80
C LYS A 119 -13.43 -5.87 -1.72
N THR A 120 -12.90 -5.98 -0.50
CA THR A 120 -11.49 -6.26 -0.26
C THR A 120 -11.10 -7.65 -0.79
N LEU A 121 -11.98 -8.64 -0.62
CA LEU A 121 -11.77 -10.00 -1.13
C LEU A 121 -11.68 -10.02 -2.67
N ILE A 122 -12.54 -9.28 -3.35
CA ILE A 122 -12.49 -9.15 -4.81
C ILE A 122 -11.16 -8.50 -5.26
N GLN A 123 -10.75 -7.42 -4.59
CA GLN A 123 -9.51 -6.71 -4.91
C GLN A 123 -8.27 -7.57 -4.64
N SER A 124 -8.23 -8.25 -3.48
CA SER A 124 -7.17 -9.18 -3.12
C SER A 124 -7.06 -10.32 -4.15
N ARG A 125 -8.19 -10.92 -4.52
CA ARG A 125 -8.19 -12.00 -5.51
C ARG A 125 -7.72 -11.55 -6.89
N LEU A 126 -8.08 -10.34 -7.31
CA LEU A 126 -7.59 -9.76 -8.56
C LEU A 126 -6.06 -9.57 -8.52
N ALA A 127 -5.56 -9.04 -7.39
CA ALA A 127 -4.13 -8.83 -7.17
C ALA A 127 -3.36 -10.17 -7.16
N GLU A 128 -3.87 -11.20 -6.49
CA GLU A 128 -3.30 -12.54 -6.48
C GLU A 128 -3.18 -13.13 -7.88
N LYS A 129 -4.24 -13.02 -8.70
CA LYS A 129 -4.23 -13.51 -10.08
C LYS A 129 -3.20 -12.79 -10.94
N TYR A 130 -3.13 -11.47 -10.81
CA TYR A 130 -2.14 -10.65 -11.51
C TYR A 130 -0.72 -11.01 -11.09
N GLN A 131 -0.47 -11.07 -9.79
CA GLN A 131 0.84 -11.43 -9.24
C GLN A 131 1.25 -12.86 -9.63
N ALA A 132 0.33 -13.82 -9.58
CA ALA A 132 0.58 -15.19 -10.01
C ALA A 132 0.98 -15.26 -11.49
N LEU A 133 0.33 -14.47 -12.35
CA LEU A 133 0.70 -14.39 -13.76
C LEU A 133 2.12 -13.84 -13.94
N VAL A 134 2.44 -12.74 -13.29
CA VAL A 134 3.78 -12.12 -13.36
C VAL A 134 4.85 -13.07 -12.82
N THR A 135 4.60 -13.69 -11.67
CA THR A 135 5.56 -14.63 -11.06
C THR A 135 5.77 -15.88 -11.93
N LYS A 136 4.69 -16.42 -12.52
CA LYS A 136 4.78 -17.59 -13.40
C LYS A 136 5.36 -17.27 -14.77
N ALA A 137 5.39 -16.01 -15.18
CA ALA A 137 6.08 -15.58 -16.39
C ALA A 137 7.62 -15.53 -16.20
N LEU A 138 8.08 -15.48 -14.95
CA LEU A 138 9.49 -15.58 -14.58
C LEU A 138 9.81 -17.04 -14.31
N PHE A 139 10.37 -17.71 -15.29
CA PHE A 139 10.84 -19.10 -15.12
C PHE A 139 12.33 -19.18 -15.41
N SER A 140 13.01 -19.96 -14.62
CA SER A 140 14.41 -20.31 -14.88
C SER A 140 14.47 -21.55 -15.75
N ASN A 141 15.43 -21.58 -16.65
CA ASN A 141 15.72 -22.77 -17.45
C ASN A 141 16.90 -23.56 -16.82
N PRO A 142 17.11 -24.85 -17.18
CA PRO A 142 18.19 -25.64 -16.64
C PRO A 142 19.59 -25.05 -16.84
N VAL A 143 19.81 -24.32 -17.94
CA VAL A 143 21.11 -23.67 -18.22
C VAL A 143 21.36 -22.54 -17.23
N GLU A 144 20.39 -21.66 -17.01
CA GLU A 144 20.52 -20.58 -16.00
C GLU A 144 20.71 -21.13 -14.58
N ALA A 145 20.03 -22.24 -14.25
CA ALA A 145 20.18 -22.88 -12.97
C ALA A 145 21.60 -23.47 -12.80
N GLN A 146 22.15 -24.08 -13.87
CA GLN A 146 23.53 -24.61 -13.90
C GLN A 146 24.54 -23.46 -13.77
N ASP A 147 24.40 -22.40 -14.56
CA ASP A 147 25.29 -21.23 -14.52
C ASP A 147 25.30 -20.58 -13.12
N ALA A 148 24.13 -20.46 -12.48
CA ALA A 148 24.01 -19.93 -11.13
C ALA A 148 24.67 -20.84 -10.08
N PHE A 149 24.55 -22.15 -10.26
CA PHE A 149 25.25 -23.13 -9.40
C PHE A 149 26.75 -23.05 -9.58
N ASP A 150 27.23 -23.05 -10.83
CA ASP A 150 28.66 -22.99 -11.14
C ASP A 150 29.30 -21.67 -10.65
N ALA A 151 28.61 -20.55 -10.77
CA ALA A 151 29.04 -19.26 -10.22
C ALA A 151 29.21 -19.27 -8.69
N ARG A 152 28.48 -20.15 -7.98
CA ARG A 152 28.57 -20.26 -6.51
C ARG A 152 29.64 -21.23 -6.04
N VAL A 153 29.90 -22.29 -6.81
CA VAL A 153 30.82 -23.37 -6.38
C VAL A 153 32.20 -23.25 -7.00
N ASN A 154 32.31 -22.64 -8.19
CA ASN A 154 33.61 -22.44 -8.82
C ASN A 154 34.40 -21.35 -8.11
N GLN A 155 35.60 -21.70 -7.70
CA GLN A 155 36.56 -20.78 -7.11
C GLN A 155 37.76 -20.60 -8.05
N SER A 156 38.25 -19.39 -8.14
CA SER A 156 39.42 -19.05 -8.95
C SER A 156 40.41 -18.24 -8.12
N ASP A 157 41.66 -18.59 -8.20
CA ASP A 157 42.74 -17.79 -7.66
C ASP A 157 43.04 -16.63 -8.62
N VAL A 158 42.93 -15.41 -8.11
CA VAL A 158 43.08 -14.20 -8.95
C VAL A 158 44.23 -13.35 -8.40
N LEU A 159 45.15 -13.00 -9.25
CA LEU A 159 46.15 -11.96 -9.00
C LEU A 159 45.57 -10.61 -9.52
N LEU A 160 45.33 -9.68 -8.62
CA LEU A 160 44.78 -8.38 -8.97
C LEU A 160 45.84 -7.30 -8.89
N ALA A 161 46.06 -6.59 -9.98
CA ALA A 161 46.84 -5.34 -10.01
C ALA A 161 45.85 -4.19 -10.29
N ALA A 162 45.73 -3.25 -9.38
CA ALA A 162 44.84 -2.11 -9.51
C ALA A 162 45.63 -0.79 -9.55
N VAL A 163 45.29 0.02 -10.55
CA VAL A 163 45.75 1.41 -10.62
C VAL A 163 44.53 2.29 -10.36
N PRO A 164 44.40 2.91 -9.19
CA PRO A 164 43.24 3.74 -8.89
C PRO A 164 43.25 5.01 -9.74
N TYR A 165 42.07 5.41 -10.23
CA TYR A 165 41.94 6.66 -10.98
C TYR A 165 42.38 7.90 -10.17
N SER A 166 42.27 7.82 -8.84
CA SER A 166 42.77 8.88 -7.94
C SER A 166 44.28 9.13 -8.01
N SER A 167 45.07 8.22 -8.61
CA SER A 167 46.51 8.44 -8.87
C SER A 167 46.76 9.37 -10.06
N ILE A 168 45.72 9.66 -10.86
CA ILE A 168 45.81 10.58 -12.00
C ILE A 168 45.30 11.95 -11.52
N VAL A 169 46.11 12.98 -11.69
CA VAL A 169 45.76 14.34 -11.28
C VAL A 169 44.70 14.91 -12.24
N ASP A 170 43.52 15.30 -11.74
CA ASP A 170 42.39 15.80 -12.54
C ASP A 170 42.79 16.98 -13.46
N SER A 171 43.70 17.83 -13.02
CA SER A 171 44.19 18.96 -13.81
C SER A 171 44.95 18.58 -15.11
N THR A 172 45.35 17.31 -15.24
CA THR A 172 46.00 16.79 -16.45
C THR A 172 45.03 16.31 -17.50
N ILE A 173 43.72 16.20 -17.14
CA ILE A 173 42.69 15.67 -18.02
C ILE A 173 41.83 16.81 -18.55
N THR A 174 41.77 16.93 -19.88
CA THR A 174 40.90 17.89 -20.55
C THR A 174 39.76 17.13 -21.20
N VAL A 175 38.52 17.34 -20.73
CA VAL A 175 37.32 16.73 -21.29
C VAL A 175 36.71 17.66 -22.30
N LYS A 176 36.47 17.17 -23.50
CA LYS A 176 35.80 17.93 -24.57
C LYS A 176 34.29 17.87 -24.38
N GLU A 177 33.59 18.96 -24.74
CA GLU A 177 32.13 19.00 -24.66
C GLU A 177 31.45 17.94 -25.54
N SER A 178 32.04 17.55 -26.66
CA SER A 178 31.59 16.45 -27.49
C SER A 178 31.60 15.12 -26.76
N GLU A 179 32.63 14.84 -25.97
CA GLU A 179 32.72 13.59 -25.17
C GLU A 179 31.67 13.53 -24.08
N LEU A 180 31.37 14.68 -23.44
CA LEU A 180 30.29 14.79 -22.49
C LEU A 180 28.92 14.53 -23.12
N LYS A 181 28.67 15.10 -24.30
CA LYS A 181 27.44 14.87 -25.07
C LYS A 181 27.29 13.40 -25.48
N ASP A 182 28.35 12.79 -25.96
CA ASP A 182 28.33 11.39 -26.37
C ASP A 182 28.09 10.47 -25.16
N LEU A 183 28.73 10.71 -24.03
CA LEU A 183 28.51 9.95 -22.82
C LEU A 183 27.08 10.15 -22.28
N TYR A 184 26.57 11.39 -22.28
CA TYR A 184 25.19 11.68 -21.92
C TYR A 184 24.20 10.93 -22.81
N ASN A 185 24.41 10.97 -24.13
CA ASN A 185 23.53 10.27 -25.05
C ASN A 185 23.51 8.75 -24.84
N LYS A 186 24.66 8.16 -24.48
CA LYS A 186 24.76 6.74 -24.14
C LYS A 186 24.05 6.39 -22.82
N LYS A 187 24.06 7.31 -21.86
CA LYS A 187 23.54 7.08 -20.52
C LYS A 187 22.23 7.81 -20.20
N LYS A 188 21.61 8.50 -21.17
CA LYS A 188 20.45 9.38 -20.94
C LYS A 188 19.27 8.70 -20.24
N GLU A 189 19.07 7.40 -20.46
CA GLU A 189 18.01 6.65 -19.80
C GLU A 189 18.23 6.52 -18.28
N GLN A 190 19.48 6.58 -17.80
CA GLN A 190 19.80 6.58 -16.37
C GLN A 190 19.43 7.91 -15.69
N PHE A 191 19.36 9.00 -16.45
CA PHE A 191 19.02 10.34 -15.97
C PHE A 191 17.55 10.71 -16.23
N LYS A 192 16.78 9.77 -16.76
CA LYS A 192 15.36 10.00 -17.06
C LYS A 192 14.57 10.19 -15.77
N GLN A 193 13.95 11.33 -15.63
CA GLN A 193 13.06 11.61 -14.51
C GLN A 193 11.62 11.23 -14.89
N TYR A 194 11.01 10.38 -14.07
CA TYR A 194 9.64 9.92 -14.27
C TYR A 194 8.61 10.75 -13.48
N VAL A 195 9.11 11.56 -12.56
CA VAL A 195 8.29 12.43 -11.70
C VAL A 195 8.69 13.87 -11.96
N GLU A 196 7.71 14.73 -12.09
CA GLU A 196 7.94 16.16 -12.25
C GLU A 196 8.55 16.74 -10.97
N THR A 197 9.71 17.40 -11.10
CA THR A 197 10.42 18.02 -9.99
C THR A 197 10.48 19.52 -10.18
N ARG A 198 10.62 20.25 -9.08
CA ARG A 198 10.78 21.70 -9.06
C ARG A 198 12.02 22.07 -8.24
N ASN A 199 12.83 22.96 -8.74
CA ASN A 199 13.88 23.62 -7.96
C ASN A 199 13.27 24.81 -7.26
N ILE A 200 13.25 24.78 -5.94
CA ILE A 200 12.71 25.84 -5.11
C ILE A 200 13.87 26.52 -4.39
N LYS A 201 13.93 27.84 -4.50
CA LYS A 201 14.78 28.68 -3.64
C LYS A 201 13.84 29.36 -2.66
N TYR A 202 14.14 29.26 -1.39
CA TYR A 202 13.38 29.94 -0.34
C TYR A 202 14.31 30.66 0.62
N ILE A 203 13.78 31.66 1.25
CA ILE A 203 14.45 32.37 2.34
C ILE A 203 13.61 32.07 3.58
N ASP A 204 14.27 31.56 4.60
CA ASP A 204 13.65 31.33 5.89
C ASP A 204 13.90 32.54 6.79
N VAL A 205 12.83 33.16 7.24
CA VAL A 205 12.89 34.33 8.13
C VAL A 205 12.35 33.91 9.48
N GLN A 206 13.24 33.78 10.44
CA GLN A 206 12.84 33.52 11.82
C GLN A 206 12.16 34.75 12.42
N VAL A 207 10.87 34.65 12.67
CA VAL A 207 10.13 35.67 13.42
C VAL A 207 10.29 35.41 14.91
N THR A 208 11.11 36.21 15.58
CA THR A 208 11.25 36.15 17.04
C THR A 208 10.57 37.37 17.66
N ALA A 209 9.94 37.17 18.81
CA ALA A 209 9.32 38.27 19.56
C ALA A 209 10.39 39.34 19.93
N SER A 210 10.11 40.61 19.65
CA SER A 210 10.98 41.72 20.01
C SER A 210 11.08 41.88 21.54
N ALA A 211 12.05 42.64 22.02
CA ALA A 211 12.14 42.97 23.44
C ALA A 211 10.91 43.75 23.91
N GLU A 212 10.33 44.58 23.03
CA GLU A 212 9.14 45.35 23.28
C GLU A 212 7.89 44.52 23.38
N ASP A 213 7.72 43.53 22.48
CA ASP A 213 6.62 42.58 22.54
C ASP A 213 6.66 41.72 23.85
N ARG A 214 7.85 41.29 24.25
CA ARG A 214 8.03 40.54 25.49
C ARG A 214 7.73 41.41 26.70
N ALA A 215 8.14 42.67 26.72
CA ALA A 215 7.87 43.59 27.82
C ALA A 215 6.38 43.93 27.92
N ALA A 216 5.69 44.10 26.80
CA ALA A 216 4.25 44.36 26.75
C ALA A 216 3.45 43.17 27.32
N ILE A 217 3.78 41.93 26.93
CA ILE A 217 3.12 40.72 27.48
C ILE A 217 3.44 40.56 28.94
N GLN A 218 4.68 40.85 29.39
CA GLN A 218 5.06 40.72 30.78
C GLN A 218 4.29 41.73 31.68
N GLN A 219 4.01 42.91 31.16
CA GLN A 219 3.22 43.93 31.88
C GLN A 219 1.74 43.50 31.95
N GLU A 220 1.18 42.95 30.86
CA GLU A 220 -0.21 42.48 30.81
C GLU A 220 -0.48 41.28 31.74
N VAL A 221 0.53 40.44 32.01
CA VAL A 221 0.43 39.30 32.93
C VAL A 221 0.65 39.70 34.38
N THR A 222 1.25 40.86 34.65
CA THR A 222 1.59 41.32 36.00
C THR A 222 0.52 42.24 36.61
N ASP A 223 -0.32 42.85 35.79
CA ASP A 223 -1.50 43.65 36.17
C ASP A 223 -2.73 42.73 36.33
#